data_41de9a8672c3e6667c5d48e235d22c3e
#
_entry.id   41de9a8672c3e6667c5d48e235d22c3e
#
_cell.length_a   1.000
_cell.length_b   1.000
_cell.length_c   1.000
_cell.angle_alpha   90.00
_cell.angle_beta   90.00
_cell.angle_gamma   90.00
#
_symmetry.space_group_name_H-M   'P 1'
#
loop_
_entity.id
_entity.type
_entity.pdbx_description
1 polymer ?
#
loop_
_entity_poly.entity_id
_entity_poly.type
_entity_poly.pdbx_seq_one_letter_code
_entity_poly.pdbx_strand_id
1 'polypeptide(L)'
;MTEPTRPAVRVLGRGRMGSALADALDGAGWNVDLVPGRGAHVAAAARDVSLVMLCVPDGAVAEVAAKVSASPPGASATEPGAVIAHTAGALTLGVLAPHARRAGLHPLVSVPAGPGGAASLRGAWMALAGDPLIDSVAQALQGRTFRVADERRAAYHAAAAISANHLVALMGQAERVAASADVPAEAMLNLAAGALDQVRER
;
A
#
# COMPACT_ATOMS: atom_id res chain seq x y z
N MET A 1 -4.17 -27.41 -20.38
CA MET A 1 -3.36 -26.30 -19.88
C MET A 1 -3.98 -25.88 -18.57
N THR A 2 -3.38 -26.28 -17.43
CA THR A 2 -3.78 -25.80 -16.10
C THR A 2 -3.44 -24.31 -16.01
N GLU A 3 -4.43 -23.47 -15.76
CA GLU A 3 -4.17 -22.05 -15.41
C GLU A 3 -3.15 -22.00 -14.29
N PRO A 4 -2.15 -21.09 -14.36
CA PRO A 4 -1.20 -20.94 -13.28
C PRO A 4 -1.99 -20.55 -12.02
N THR A 5 -1.89 -21.39 -10.99
CA THR A 5 -2.52 -21.13 -9.68
C THR A 5 -2.03 -19.79 -9.17
N ARG A 6 -2.91 -18.81 -9.06
CA ARG A 6 -2.56 -17.49 -8.53
C ARG A 6 -2.13 -17.63 -7.09
N PRO A 7 -1.09 -16.93 -6.64
CA PRO A 7 -0.60 -17.06 -5.28
C PRO A 7 -1.68 -16.63 -4.27
N ALA A 8 -1.83 -17.40 -3.20
CA ALA A 8 -2.69 -17.02 -2.09
C ALA A 8 -2.04 -15.87 -1.31
N VAL A 9 -2.83 -14.86 -0.95
CA VAL A 9 -2.37 -13.68 -0.21
C VAL A 9 -3.16 -13.49 1.07
N ARG A 10 -2.47 -13.21 2.16
CA ARG A 10 -3.09 -12.79 3.42
C ARG A 10 -2.81 -11.31 3.67
N VAL A 11 -3.87 -10.53 3.85
CA VAL A 11 -3.78 -9.09 4.15
C VAL A 11 -4.03 -8.89 5.64
N LEU A 12 -3.02 -8.38 6.35
CA LEU A 12 -3.09 -8.04 7.78
C LEU A 12 -3.42 -6.56 7.95
N GLY A 13 -4.64 -6.28 8.42
CA GLY A 13 -5.14 -4.93 8.67
C GLY A 13 -6.40 -4.61 7.88
N ARG A 14 -7.50 -4.36 8.59
CA ARG A 14 -8.83 -4.04 8.03
C ARG A 14 -9.09 -2.53 7.91
N GLY A 15 -8.01 -1.74 7.80
CA GLY A 15 -8.08 -0.30 7.53
C GLY A 15 -8.36 -0.03 6.04
N ARG A 16 -8.44 1.26 5.67
CA ARG A 16 -8.72 1.69 4.29
C ARG A 16 -7.84 0.97 3.25
N MET A 17 -6.52 0.97 3.45
CA MET A 17 -5.58 0.33 2.54
C MET A 17 -5.79 -1.19 2.47
N GLY A 18 -5.90 -1.87 3.62
CA GLY A 18 -6.03 -3.33 3.65
C GLY A 18 -7.34 -3.81 3.04
N SER A 19 -8.47 -3.16 3.35
CA SER A 19 -9.76 -3.50 2.73
C SER A 19 -9.73 -3.23 1.23
N ALA A 20 -9.25 -2.06 0.81
CA ALA A 20 -9.15 -1.72 -0.61
C ALA A 20 -8.26 -2.69 -1.40
N LEU A 21 -7.11 -3.07 -0.83
CA LEU A 21 -6.19 -4.01 -1.46
C LEU A 21 -6.80 -5.41 -1.56
N ALA A 22 -7.45 -5.87 -0.48
CA ALA A 22 -8.12 -7.18 -0.48
C ALA A 22 -9.23 -7.23 -1.52
N ASP A 23 -10.13 -6.24 -1.55
CA ASP A 23 -11.22 -6.18 -2.51
C ASP A 23 -10.72 -6.08 -3.96
N ALA A 24 -9.64 -5.31 -4.20
CA ALA A 24 -9.07 -5.15 -5.52
C ALA A 24 -8.42 -6.44 -6.04
N LEU A 25 -7.73 -7.18 -5.18
CA LEU A 25 -7.09 -8.46 -5.52
C LEU A 25 -8.11 -9.58 -5.68
N ASP A 26 -9.12 -9.66 -4.82
CA ASP A 26 -10.24 -10.59 -4.96
C ASP A 26 -10.95 -10.37 -6.30
N GLY A 27 -11.29 -9.12 -6.62
CA GLY A 27 -11.87 -8.75 -7.92
C GLY A 27 -10.94 -9.01 -9.12
N ALA A 28 -9.64 -9.19 -8.92
CA ALA A 28 -8.67 -9.66 -9.91
C ALA A 28 -8.52 -11.20 -9.91
N GLY A 29 -9.32 -11.91 -9.11
CA GLY A 29 -9.39 -13.37 -9.03
C GLY A 29 -8.27 -14.00 -8.19
N TRP A 30 -7.63 -13.27 -7.28
CA TRP A 30 -6.69 -13.82 -6.30
C TRP A 30 -7.44 -14.51 -5.16
N ASN A 31 -6.78 -15.49 -4.52
CA ASN A 31 -7.27 -16.05 -3.26
C ASN A 31 -6.81 -15.15 -2.11
N VAL A 32 -7.73 -14.37 -1.55
CA VAL A 32 -7.43 -13.33 -0.56
C VAL A 32 -8.05 -13.66 0.80
N ASP A 33 -7.22 -13.60 1.85
CA ASP A 33 -7.68 -13.70 3.24
C ASP A 33 -7.38 -12.37 3.97
N LEU A 34 -8.43 -11.61 4.28
CA LEU A 34 -8.33 -10.33 4.99
C LEU A 34 -8.59 -10.52 6.48
N VAL A 35 -7.56 -10.32 7.29
CA VAL A 35 -7.62 -10.53 8.74
C VAL A 35 -7.18 -9.28 9.52
N PRO A 36 -7.53 -9.15 10.80
CA PRO A 36 -7.05 -8.06 11.63
C PRO A 36 -5.51 -8.06 11.73
N GLY A 37 -4.88 -6.88 11.81
CA GLY A 37 -3.43 -6.73 12.01
C GLY A 37 -2.96 -7.00 13.44
N ARG A 38 -3.80 -7.57 14.31
CA ARG A 38 -3.50 -7.86 15.72
C ARG A 38 -4.26 -9.09 16.18
N GLY A 39 -3.71 -9.80 17.16
CA GLY A 39 -4.30 -11.02 17.73
C GLY A 39 -3.39 -12.24 17.52
N ALA A 40 -3.76 -13.37 18.12
CA ALA A 40 -2.95 -14.60 18.11
C ALA A 40 -2.73 -15.17 16.70
N HIS A 41 -3.66 -14.95 15.77
CA HIS A 41 -3.58 -15.43 14.38
C HIS A 41 -2.42 -14.81 13.58
N VAL A 42 -1.87 -13.66 14.01
CA VAL A 42 -0.73 -13.01 13.32
C VAL A 42 0.49 -13.94 13.25
N ALA A 43 0.74 -14.73 14.29
CA ALA A 43 1.86 -15.66 14.29
C ALA A 43 1.76 -16.72 13.17
N ALA A 44 0.57 -17.13 12.81
CA ALA A 44 0.33 -18.11 11.74
C ALA A 44 0.06 -17.47 10.36
N ALA A 45 0.26 -16.15 10.23
CA ALA A 45 -0.17 -15.40 9.03
C ALA A 45 0.53 -15.85 7.74
N ALA A 46 1.74 -16.41 7.82
CA ALA A 46 2.48 -16.94 6.68
C ALA A 46 2.11 -18.38 6.29
N ARG A 47 1.15 -19.02 6.99
CA ARG A 47 0.75 -20.38 6.69
C ARG A 47 -0.15 -20.45 5.47
N ASP A 48 0.16 -21.37 4.56
CA ASP A 48 -0.64 -21.67 3.37
C ASP A 48 -0.87 -20.49 2.42
N VAL A 49 0.05 -19.50 2.46
CA VAL A 49 0.05 -18.35 1.55
C VAL A 49 1.44 -18.08 1.00
N SER A 50 1.50 -17.52 -0.20
CA SER A 50 2.76 -17.08 -0.82
C SER A 50 3.17 -15.67 -0.42
N LEU A 51 2.22 -14.87 0.06
CA LEU A 51 2.41 -13.46 0.36
C LEU A 51 1.60 -13.04 1.59
N VAL A 52 2.23 -12.30 2.49
CA VAL A 52 1.56 -11.58 3.59
C VAL A 52 1.75 -10.08 3.38
N MET A 53 0.65 -9.34 3.25
CA MET A 53 0.64 -7.88 3.09
C MET A 53 0.31 -7.21 4.43
N LEU A 54 1.24 -6.47 5.00
CA LEU A 54 1.04 -5.70 6.23
C LEU A 54 0.46 -4.33 5.89
N CYS A 55 -0.85 -4.19 6.09
CA CYS A 55 -1.61 -2.95 5.88
C CYS A 55 -2.01 -2.34 7.25
N VAL A 56 -1.04 -2.23 8.13
CA VAL A 56 -1.17 -1.65 9.47
C VAL A 56 -0.51 -0.26 9.51
N PRO A 57 -0.76 0.56 10.56
CA PRO A 57 -0.04 1.84 10.71
C PRO A 57 1.48 1.64 10.69
N ASP A 58 2.22 2.58 10.11
CA ASP A 58 3.67 2.49 9.90
C ASP A 58 4.43 2.12 11.19
N GLY A 59 4.06 2.75 12.31
CA GLY A 59 4.68 2.46 13.61
C GLY A 59 4.43 1.04 14.16
N ALA A 60 3.47 0.30 13.60
CA ALA A 60 3.17 -1.07 14.00
C ALA A 60 3.79 -2.14 13.07
N VAL A 61 4.32 -1.74 11.90
CA VAL A 61 4.79 -2.69 10.88
C VAL A 61 5.89 -3.61 11.44
N ALA A 62 6.90 -3.06 12.10
CA ALA A 62 8.01 -3.84 12.66
C ALA A 62 7.53 -4.85 13.71
N GLU A 63 6.66 -4.42 14.63
CA GLU A 63 6.10 -5.28 15.67
C GLU A 63 5.26 -6.42 15.08
N VAL A 64 4.40 -6.10 14.09
CA VAL A 64 3.54 -7.10 13.43
C VAL A 64 4.41 -8.07 12.63
N ALA A 65 5.39 -7.58 11.88
CA ALA A 65 6.32 -8.43 11.13
C ALA A 65 7.07 -9.42 12.04
N ALA A 66 7.58 -8.94 13.19
CA ALA A 66 8.28 -9.78 14.15
C ALA A 66 7.40 -10.90 14.76
N LYS A 67 6.07 -10.70 14.81
CA LYS A 67 5.12 -11.71 15.30
C LYS A 67 4.76 -12.77 14.26
N VAL A 68 4.94 -12.50 12.96
CA VAL A 68 4.70 -13.48 11.91
C VAL A 68 5.80 -14.54 11.96
N SER A 69 5.44 -15.79 12.11
CA SER A 69 6.43 -16.90 12.13
C SER A 69 7.06 -17.04 10.74
N ALA A 70 8.40 -17.00 10.68
CA ALA A 70 9.15 -17.11 9.42
C ALA A 70 9.02 -18.48 8.75
N SER A 71 8.77 -19.52 9.57
CA SER A 71 8.51 -20.89 9.12
C SER A 71 7.35 -21.43 9.94
N PRO A 72 6.12 -21.47 9.40
CA PRO A 72 5.01 -22.06 10.11
C PRO A 72 5.25 -23.56 10.35
N PRO A 73 4.76 -24.13 11.47
CA PRO A 73 4.87 -25.57 11.73
C PRO A 73 4.29 -26.37 10.58
N GLY A 74 5.07 -27.30 10.02
CA GLY A 74 4.67 -28.15 8.89
C GLY A 74 5.09 -27.68 7.51
N ALA A 75 5.74 -26.50 7.39
CA ALA A 75 6.34 -26.08 6.13
C ALA A 75 7.52 -27.01 5.76
N SER A 76 7.55 -27.45 4.49
CA SER A 76 8.69 -28.19 3.97
C SER A 76 9.92 -27.28 3.91
N ALA A 77 11.08 -27.78 4.34
CA ALA A 77 12.35 -27.05 4.26
C ALA A 77 12.77 -26.74 2.80
N THR A 78 12.10 -27.33 1.82
CA THR A 78 12.39 -27.14 0.38
C THR A 78 11.51 -26.08 -0.30
N GLU A 79 10.41 -25.65 0.35
CA GLU A 79 9.54 -24.60 -0.21
C GLU A 79 10.01 -23.22 0.27
N PRO A 80 10.14 -22.24 -0.64
CA PRO A 80 10.45 -20.89 -0.23
C PRO A 80 9.31 -20.34 0.65
N GLY A 81 9.63 -19.85 1.84
CA GLY A 81 8.66 -19.26 2.77
C GLY A 81 7.90 -18.08 2.12
N ALA A 82 6.78 -17.70 2.72
CA ALA A 82 5.99 -16.56 2.26
C ALA A 82 6.82 -15.27 2.19
N VAL A 83 6.54 -14.44 1.22
CA VAL A 83 7.05 -13.06 1.17
C VAL A 83 6.28 -12.24 2.20
N ILE A 84 7.00 -11.49 3.03
CA ILE A 84 6.38 -10.52 3.94
C ILE A 84 6.57 -9.13 3.35
N ALA A 85 5.47 -8.43 3.14
CA ALA A 85 5.47 -7.13 2.50
C ALA A 85 4.70 -6.08 3.31
N HIS A 86 5.03 -4.80 3.14
CA HIS A 86 4.28 -3.69 3.71
C HIS A 86 3.81 -2.69 2.65
N THR A 87 2.81 -1.88 2.99
CA THR A 87 2.29 -0.80 2.13
C THR A 87 2.77 0.59 2.53
N ALA A 88 3.68 0.70 3.48
CA ALA A 88 4.22 1.97 3.97
C ALA A 88 5.16 2.64 2.96
N GLY A 89 4.98 3.93 2.73
CA GLY A 89 5.82 4.69 1.79
C GLY A 89 7.20 5.04 2.34
N ALA A 90 7.28 5.33 3.65
CA ALA A 90 8.49 5.79 4.31
C ALA A 90 9.43 4.67 4.78
N LEU A 91 8.88 3.47 5.06
CA LEU A 91 9.63 2.40 5.70
C LEU A 91 10.52 1.65 4.70
N THR A 92 11.73 1.32 5.14
CA THR A 92 12.65 0.44 4.41
C THR A 92 12.27 -1.03 4.61
N LEU A 93 12.80 -1.93 3.78
CA LEU A 93 12.59 -3.37 3.95
C LEU A 93 13.23 -3.93 5.22
N GLY A 94 14.15 -3.19 5.83
CA GLY A 94 14.79 -3.56 7.10
C GLY A 94 13.80 -3.77 8.25
N VAL A 95 12.67 -3.05 8.27
CA VAL A 95 11.65 -3.19 9.32
C VAL A 95 10.95 -4.56 9.31
N LEU A 96 11.08 -5.31 8.22
CA LEU A 96 10.52 -6.65 8.06
C LEU A 96 11.47 -7.76 8.53
N ALA A 97 12.62 -7.43 9.13
CA ALA A 97 13.49 -8.44 9.73
C ALA A 97 12.71 -9.23 10.83
N PRO A 98 12.98 -10.55 11.01
CA PRO A 98 14.06 -11.33 10.42
C PRO A 98 13.71 -12.05 9.11
N HIS A 99 12.58 -11.76 8.47
CA HIS A 99 12.16 -12.47 7.27
C HIS A 99 13.19 -12.32 6.14
N ALA A 100 13.50 -13.44 5.46
CA ALA A 100 14.45 -13.45 4.35
C ALA A 100 13.83 -12.85 3.07
N ARG A 101 12.56 -13.21 2.77
CA ARG A 101 11.81 -12.72 1.61
C ARG A 101 10.96 -11.51 2.01
N ARG A 102 11.41 -10.34 1.61
CA ARG A 102 10.79 -9.06 2.01
C ARG A 102 10.44 -8.24 0.79
N ALA A 103 9.28 -7.56 0.83
CA ALA A 103 8.86 -6.66 -0.22
C ALA A 103 8.14 -5.41 0.32
N GLY A 104 8.01 -4.40 -0.52
CA GLY A 104 7.22 -3.21 -0.26
C GLY A 104 6.44 -2.82 -1.52
N LEU A 105 5.18 -2.44 -1.33
CA LEU A 105 4.30 -1.89 -2.36
C LEU A 105 3.60 -0.67 -1.78
N HIS A 106 3.91 0.51 -2.28
CA HIS A 106 3.25 1.74 -1.85
C HIS A 106 2.50 2.36 -3.01
N PRO A 107 1.15 2.28 -3.04
CA PRO A 107 0.34 2.96 -4.04
C PRO A 107 0.39 4.49 -3.83
N LEU A 108 0.69 5.24 -4.89
CA LEU A 108 0.69 6.71 -4.91
C LEU A 108 -0.73 7.22 -5.17
N VAL A 109 -1.63 6.96 -4.25
CA VAL A 109 -3.03 7.34 -4.34
C VAL A 109 -3.64 7.54 -2.95
N SER A 110 -4.54 8.49 -2.83
CA SER A 110 -5.40 8.59 -1.66
C SER A 110 -6.47 7.50 -1.74
N VAL A 111 -6.47 6.58 -0.78
CA VAL A 111 -7.47 5.51 -0.71
C VAL A 111 -8.68 6.00 0.09
N PRO A 112 -9.82 6.24 -0.55
CA PRO A 112 -11.04 6.61 0.14
C PRO A 112 -11.57 5.45 1.00
N ALA A 113 -12.39 5.77 1.98
CA ALA A 113 -13.13 4.75 2.71
C ALA A 113 -14.30 4.22 1.85
N GLY A 114 -14.61 2.92 2.00
CA GLY A 114 -15.74 2.30 1.32
C GLY A 114 -15.47 1.86 -0.13
N PRO A 115 -16.51 1.71 -0.96
CA PRO A 115 -16.43 1.02 -2.25
C PRO A 115 -15.45 1.62 -3.27
N GLY A 116 -15.14 2.90 -3.17
CA GLY A 116 -14.17 3.57 -4.06
C GLY A 116 -12.71 3.18 -3.80
N GLY A 117 -12.40 2.55 -2.66
CA GLY A 117 -11.04 2.21 -2.26
C GLY A 117 -10.37 1.26 -3.24
N ALA A 118 -11.01 0.15 -3.58
CA ALA A 118 -10.48 -0.83 -4.53
C ALA A 118 -10.29 -0.24 -5.94
N ALA A 119 -11.24 0.58 -6.39
CA ALA A 119 -11.16 1.23 -7.70
C ALA A 119 -9.98 2.21 -7.79
N SER A 120 -9.66 2.92 -6.70
CA SER A 120 -8.55 3.87 -6.66
C SER A 120 -7.16 3.23 -6.82
N LEU A 121 -7.04 1.93 -6.52
CA LEU A 121 -5.79 1.19 -6.68
C LEU A 121 -5.54 0.74 -8.12
N ARG A 122 -6.57 0.60 -8.94
CA ARG A 122 -6.43 0.16 -10.33
C ARG A 122 -5.77 1.23 -11.18
N GLY A 123 -4.73 0.84 -11.90
CA GLY A 123 -3.98 1.76 -12.76
C GLY A 123 -3.14 2.81 -12.02
N ALA A 124 -3.11 2.79 -10.68
CA ALA A 124 -2.34 3.71 -9.87
C ALA A 124 -0.83 3.53 -10.07
N TRP A 125 -0.05 4.59 -9.87
CA TRP A 125 1.39 4.47 -9.72
C TRP A 125 1.73 3.77 -8.40
N MET A 126 2.69 2.84 -8.45
CA MET A 126 3.10 2.02 -7.31
C MET A 126 4.62 1.98 -7.19
N ALA A 127 5.12 2.39 -6.03
CA ALA A 127 6.53 2.21 -5.70
C ALA A 127 6.76 0.81 -5.15
N LEU A 128 7.64 0.05 -5.78
CA LEU A 128 7.97 -1.33 -5.43
C LEU A 128 9.39 -1.43 -4.87
N ALA A 129 9.61 -2.43 -4.01
CA ALA A 129 10.94 -2.84 -3.55
C ALA A 129 10.97 -4.32 -3.16
N GLY A 130 12.15 -4.93 -3.18
CA GLY A 130 12.40 -6.26 -2.66
C GLY A 130 11.98 -7.40 -3.59
N ASP A 131 11.39 -8.44 -3.00
CA ASP A 131 11.07 -9.71 -3.65
C ASP A 131 10.17 -9.51 -4.89
N PRO A 132 10.49 -10.17 -6.03
CA PRO A 132 9.77 -9.97 -7.30
C PRO A 132 8.31 -10.45 -7.28
N LEU A 133 7.88 -11.23 -6.30
CA LEU A 133 6.46 -11.60 -6.18
C LEU A 133 5.55 -10.37 -6.07
N ILE A 134 6.07 -9.24 -5.56
CA ILE A 134 5.30 -8.01 -5.43
C ILE A 134 4.90 -7.40 -6.78
N ASP A 135 5.66 -7.69 -7.85
CA ASP A 135 5.33 -7.24 -9.21
C ASP A 135 4.02 -7.86 -9.71
N SER A 136 3.74 -9.12 -9.29
CA SER A 136 2.47 -9.79 -9.63
C SER A 136 1.27 -9.11 -9.00
N VAL A 137 1.42 -8.56 -7.80
CA VAL A 137 0.36 -7.76 -7.14
C VAL A 137 0.08 -6.50 -7.94
N ALA A 138 1.14 -5.75 -8.29
CA ALA A 138 1.00 -4.54 -9.09
C ALA A 138 0.38 -4.83 -10.47
N GLN A 139 0.79 -5.93 -11.12
CA GLN A 139 0.21 -6.36 -12.39
C GLN A 139 -1.28 -6.70 -12.29
N ALA A 140 -1.70 -7.42 -11.24
CA ALA A 140 -3.10 -7.74 -11.00
C ALA A 140 -3.97 -6.48 -10.86
N LEU A 141 -3.41 -5.41 -10.30
CA LEU A 141 -4.04 -4.11 -10.14
C LEU A 141 -3.88 -3.21 -11.37
N GLN A 142 -3.25 -3.69 -12.45
CA GLN A 142 -2.93 -2.90 -13.65
C GLN A 142 -2.10 -1.64 -13.31
N GLY A 143 -1.33 -1.68 -12.22
CA GLY A 143 -0.57 -0.56 -11.70
C GLY A 143 0.61 -0.20 -12.59
N ARG A 144 0.95 1.09 -12.64
CA ARG A 144 2.19 1.60 -13.22
C ARG A 144 3.26 1.53 -12.16
N THR A 145 4.40 0.93 -12.45
CA THR A 145 5.39 0.65 -11.41
C THR A 145 6.71 1.38 -11.62
N PHE A 146 7.37 1.67 -10.51
CA PHE A 146 8.77 2.03 -10.45
C PHE A 146 9.38 1.48 -9.16
N ARG A 147 10.71 1.34 -9.13
CA ARG A 147 11.40 0.83 -7.95
C ARG A 147 12.06 1.96 -7.17
N VAL A 148 11.99 1.85 -5.83
CA VAL A 148 12.62 2.79 -4.90
C VAL A 148 13.55 2.01 -4.00
N ALA A 149 14.85 2.30 -4.09
CA ALA A 149 15.84 1.76 -3.18
C ALA A 149 15.66 2.32 -1.75
N ASP A 150 16.03 1.54 -0.75
CA ASP A 150 15.83 1.89 0.67
C ASP A 150 16.48 3.24 1.03
N GLU A 151 17.65 3.55 0.46
CA GLU A 151 18.39 4.80 0.68
C GLU A 151 17.63 6.04 0.18
N ARG A 152 16.72 5.86 -0.77
CA ARG A 152 15.92 6.95 -1.38
C ARG A 152 14.51 7.05 -0.80
N ARG A 153 14.12 6.14 0.10
CA ARG A 153 12.75 6.06 0.64
C ARG A 153 12.32 7.35 1.34
N ALA A 154 13.20 7.97 2.12
CA ALA A 154 12.89 9.21 2.82
C ALA A 154 12.56 10.35 1.85
N ALA A 155 13.39 10.57 0.82
CA ALA A 155 13.18 11.60 -0.19
C ALA A 155 11.92 11.32 -1.02
N TYR A 156 11.73 10.06 -1.43
CA TYR A 156 10.53 9.63 -2.13
C TYR A 156 9.25 9.91 -1.33
N HIS A 157 9.23 9.50 -0.05
CA HIS A 157 8.06 9.71 0.80
C HIS A 157 7.80 11.20 1.07
N ALA A 158 8.85 12.00 1.26
CA ALA A 158 8.73 13.45 1.40
C ALA A 158 8.06 14.07 0.16
N ALA A 159 8.49 13.68 -1.04
CA ALA A 159 7.87 14.15 -2.29
C ALA A 159 6.38 13.76 -2.37
N ALA A 160 6.04 12.51 -2.02
CA ALA A 160 4.65 12.05 -1.99
C ALA A 160 3.80 12.83 -0.96
N ALA A 161 4.36 13.07 0.25
CA ALA A 161 3.67 13.83 1.29
C ALA A 161 3.45 15.31 0.89
N ILE A 162 4.41 15.93 0.22
CA ILE A 162 4.27 17.28 -0.32
C ILE A 162 3.15 17.30 -1.37
N SER A 163 3.16 16.37 -2.30
CA SER A 163 2.21 16.32 -3.42
C SER A 163 0.77 15.97 -3.00
N ALA A 164 0.57 15.39 -1.82
CA ALA A 164 -0.74 15.01 -1.33
C ALA A 164 -1.11 15.74 -0.03
N ASN A 165 -0.46 15.41 1.08
CA ASN A 165 -0.87 15.89 2.40
C ASN A 165 -0.66 17.41 2.56
N HIS A 166 0.48 17.94 2.08
CA HIS A 166 0.74 19.39 2.17
C HIS A 166 -0.17 20.16 1.22
N LEU A 167 -0.48 19.61 0.04
CA LEU A 167 -1.45 20.21 -0.86
C LEU A 167 -2.82 20.35 -0.19
N VAL A 168 -3.33 19.30 0.46
CA VAL A 168 -4.59 19.35 1.21
C VAL A 168 -4.53 20.38 2.34
N ALA A 169 -3.42 20.42 3.09
CA ALA A 169 -3.25 21.41 4.16
C ALA A 169 -3.22 22.85 3.63
N LEU A 170 -2.56 23.08 2.49
CA LEU A 170 -2.51 24.39 1.82
C LEU A 170 -3.89 24.81 1.33
N MET A 171 -4.66 23.89 0.75
CA MET A 171 -6.03 24.16 0.34
C MET A 171 -6.92 24.53 1.51
N GLY A 172 -6.85 23.82 2.64
CA GLY A 172 -7.59 24.18 3.85
C GLY A 172 -7.17 25.54 4.43
N GLN A 173 -5.94 25.99 4.19
CA GLN A 173 -5.49 27.35 4.50
C GLN A 173 -6.14 28.40 3.58
N ALA A 174 -6.11 28.15 2.27
CA ALA A 174 -6.71 29.02 1.26
C ALA A 174 -8.21 29.19 1.51
N GLU A 175 -8.92 28.13 1.82
CA GLU A 175 -10.37 28.17 2.15
C GLU A 175 -10.66 29.04 3.38
N ARG A 176 -9.86 28.96 4.44
CA ARG A 176 -10.04 29.81 5.64
C ARG A 176 -9.81 31.29 5.33
N VAL A 177 -8.82 31.63 4.49
CA VAL A 177 -8.56 32.99 4.07
C VAL A 177 -9.69 33.52 3.17
N ALA A 178 -10.14 32.69 2.21
CA ALA A 178 -11.24 33.01 1.32
C ALA A 178 -12.55 33.30 2.09
N ALA A 179 -12.84 32.51 3.12
CA ALA A 179 -13.99 32.71 4.00
C ALA A 179 -13.97 34.05 4.72
N SER A 180 -12.79 34.62 5.04
CA SER A 180 -12.70 35.96 5.64
C SER A 180 -13.03 37.09 4.67
N ALA A 181 -13.13 36.80 3.37
CA ALA A 181 -13.50 37.72 2.30
C ALA A 181 -14.85 37.36 1.65
N ASP A 182 -15.66 36.51 2.31
CA ASP A 182 -16.93 35.98 1.81
C ASP A 182 -16.83 35.27 0.44
N VAL A 183 -15.65 34.70 0.14
CA VAL A 183 -15.42 33.92 -1.10
C VAL A 183 -15.73 32.44 -0.86
N PRO A 184 -16.54 31.80 -1.73
CA PRO A 184 -16.85 30.37 -1.59
C PRO A 184 -15.61 29.49 -1.73
N ALA A 185 -15.49 28.46 -0.87
CA ALA A 185 -14.40 27.47 -0.92
C ALA A 185 -14.26 26.79 -2.29
N GLU A 186 -15.39 26.54 -2.95
CA GLU A 186 -15.44 25.94 -4.30
C GLU A 186 -14.67 26.76 -5.34
N ALA A 187 -14.69 28.10 -5.25
CA ALA A 187 -13.92 28.96 -6.14
C ALA A 187 -12.40 28.75 -5.99
N MET A 188 -11.95 28.52 -4.75
CA MET A 188 -10.53 28.22 -4.46
C MET A 188 -10.12 26.84 -4.98
N LEU A 189 -10.97 25.85 -4.82
CA LEU A 189 -10.73 24.49 -5.35
C LEU A 189 -10.66 24.52 -6.88
N ASN A 190 -11.53 25.27 -7.54
CA ASN A 190 -11.55 25.41 -9.00
C ASN A 190 -10.26 26.08 -9.51
N LEU A 191 -9.81 27.14 -8.85
CA LEU A 191 -8.54 27.82 -9.17
C LEU A 191 -7.34 26.86 -9.00
N ALA A 192 -7.30 26.11 -7.91
CA ALA A 192 -6.24 25.13 -7.64
C ALA A 192 -6.20 24.01 -8.68
N ALA A 193 -7.37 23.50 -9.11
CA ALA A 193 -7.45 22.50 -10.16
C ALA A 193 -6.82 23.00 -11.47
N GLY A 194 -7.17 24.22 -11.91
CA GLY A 194 -6.56 24.83 -13.10
C GLY A 194 -5.05 25.02 -12.99
N ALA A 195 -4.55 25.41 -11.80
CA ALA A 195 -3.10 25.53 -11.58
C ALA A 195 -2.39 24.15 -11.66
N LEU A 196 -2.99 23.09 -11.15
CA LEU A 196 -2.46 21.74 -11.25
C LEU A 196 -2.45 21.22 -12.69
N ASP A 197 -3.47 21.53 -13.48
CA ASP A 197 -3.51 21.17 -14.90
C ASP A 197 -2.38 21.85 -15.68
N GLN A 198 -2.10 23.13 -15.44
CA GLN A 198 -0.93 23.82 -16.02
C GLN A 198 0.42 23.16 -15.64
N VAL A 199 0.53 22.58 -14.43
CA VAL A 199 1.74 21.84 -14.03
C VAL A 199 1.87 20.52 -14.80
N ARG A 200 0.77 19.87 -15.14
CA ARG A 200 0.75 18.60 -15.92
C ARG A 200 1.16 18.79 -17.38
N GLU A 201 0.94 19.96 -17.94
CA GLU A 201 1.25 20.29 -19.35
C GLU A 201 2.72 20.69 -19.59
N ARG A 202 3.53 20.80 -18.54
CA ARG A 202 4.99 21.07 -18.60
C ARG A 202 5.81 19.80 -18.80
#